data_49f403904451e7df181397e527b5e99c
#
_entry.id   49f403904451e7df181397e527b5e99c
#
_cell.length_a   1.000
_cell.length_b   1.000
_cell.length_c   1.000
_cell.angle_alpha   90.00
_cell.angle_beta   90.00
_cell.angle_gamma   90.00
#
_symmetry.space_group_name_H-M   'P 1'
#
loop_
_entity.id
_entity.type
_entity.pdbx_description
1 polymer ?
#
loop_
_entity_poly.entity_id
_entity_poly.type
_entity_poly.pdbx_seq_one_letter_code
_entity_poly.pdbx_strand_id
1 'polypeptide(L)'
;MKASSKQQEKSITHSYCGYHILSNLKTSFKQHAAKYNLPFFGAVKAYTEKQFEFHMAELDGLDKRIKPYLKKVGYEKWSRIHSQNKRYSKMTSNISESLNAANLAARELPITTLLECLRALVQQWTHTNRTKAHNTFTKLSPTGEDILLKNYTYSLNLEVKATTDYLFEVTRMKESWEVDLEKRTCTCNRFQIDEMPCRHAVAVMREMNMDPYTYCSDYYTKKNWLATYSGTVYPIGHQSEWEVPEEVKNIIVLPPHERVKSGRPKTLRRKAGWEKDQHNKCSKCGELGHNKRTCSRRRRRE
;
A
#
# COMPACT_ATOMS: atom_id res chain seq x y z
N MET A 1 -19.49 36.26 18.99
CA MET A 1 -19.50 35.80 17.59
C MET A 1 -19.11 34.32 17.55
N LYS A 2 -20.06 33.41 17.32
CA LYS A 2 -19.84 31.97 17.22
C LYS A 2 -19.46 31.66 15.78
N ALA A 3 -18.20 31.29 15.53
CA ALA A 3 -17.76 30.76 14.26
C ALA A 3 -18.30 29.32 14.13
N SER A 4 -19.31 29.15 13.30
CA SER A 4 -19.86 27.84 12.92
C SER A 4 -18.89 27.22 11.90
N SER A 5 -18.00 26.34 12.36
CA SER A 5 -17.24 25.47 11.48
C SER A 5 -18.16 24.34 11.00
N LYS A 6 -18.75 24.51 9.83
CA LYS A 6 -19.33 23.38 9.08
C LYS A 6 -18.19 22.47 8.67
N GLN A 7 -17.90 21.46 9.48
CA GLN A 7 -17.16 20.27 9.03
C GLN A 7 -18.03 19.59 7.96
N GLN A 8 -17.60 19.70 6.70
CA GLN A 8 -18.09 18.79 5.66
C GLN A 8 -17.73 17.37 6.08
N GLU A 9 -18.73 16.58 6.45
CA GLU A 9 -18.60 15.12 6.56
C GLU A 9 -18.16 14.58 5.20
N LYS A 10 -16.85 14.37 5.04
CA LYS A 10 -16.34 13.59 3.91
C LYS A 10 -16.89 12.17 4.09
N SER A 11 -17.79 11.74 3.23
CA SER A 11 -18.28 10.37 3.22
C SER A 11 -17.09 9.42 3.13
N ILE A 12 -16.94 8.56 4.14
CA ILE A 12 -15.85 7.58 4.18
C ILE A 12 -16.17 6.49 3.16
N THR A 13 -15.40 6.45 2.08
CA THR A 13 -15.52 5.41 1.05
C THR A 13 -14.73 4.18 1.47
N HIS A 14 -15.43 3.07 1.70
CA HIS A 14 -14.79 1.80 2.05
C HIS A 14 -14.28 1.06 0.81
N SER A 15 -13.01 0.67 0.86
CA SER A 15 -12.39 -0.17 -0.17
C SER A 15 -12.11 -1.56 0.37
N TYR A 16 -12.30 -2.58 -0.46
CA TYR A 16 -12.05 -3.96 -0.09
C TYR A 16 -10.65 -4.44 -0.49
N CYS A 17 -10.12 -5.35 0.31
CA CYS A 17 -8.85 -6.00 0.04
C CYS A 17 -8.99 -7.02 -1.09
N GLY A 18 -8.18 -6.90 -2.15
CA GLY A 18 -8.17 -7.84 -3.26
C GLY A 18 -7.88 -9.28 -2.85
N TYR A 19 -7.03 -9.50 -1.84
CA TYR A 19 -6.76 -10.86 -1.33
C TYR A 19 -7.97 -11.52 -0.70
N HIS A 20 -8.71 -10.77 0.12
CA HIS A 20 -9.90 -11.32 0.78
C HIS A 20 -11.01 -11.63 -0.22
N ILE A 21 -11.20 -10.78 -1.25
CA ILE A 21 -12.15 -11.08 -2.32
C ILE A 21 -11.73 -12.33 -3.09
N LEU A 22 -10.45 -12.44 -3.45
CA LEU A 22 -9.93 -13.64 -4.12
C LEU A 22 -10.11 -14.91 -3.27
N SER A 23 -9.87 -14.81 -1.96
CA SER A 23 -10.11 -15.92 -1.02
C SER A 23 -11.57 -16.33 -1.02
N ASN A 24 -12.48 -15.37 -0.97
CA ASN A 24 -13.92 -15.61 -1.05
C ASN A 24 -14.33 -16.26 -2.38
N LEU A 25 -13.78 -15.77 -3.51
CA LEU A 25 -14.00 -16.40 -4.82
C LEU A 25 -13.59 -17.87 -4.82
N LYS A 26 -12.38 -18.19 -4.32
CA LYS A 26 -11.87 -19.55 -4.26
C LYS A 26 -12.68 -20.48 -3.37
N THR A 27 -13.23 -19.93 -2.30
CA THR A 27 -14.06 -20.68 -1.36
C THR A 27 -15.46 -20.94 -1.95
N SER A 28 -16.03 -19.93 -2.62
CA SER A 28 -17.38 -20.00 -3.21
C SER A 28 -17.41 -20.78 -4.53
N PHE A 29 -16.37 -20.64 -5.35
CA PHE A 29 -16.25 -21.26 -6.69
C PHE A 29 -15.01 -22.14 -6.74
N LYS A 30 -15.13 -23.36 -6.24
CA LYS A 30 -13.99 -24.27 -6.06
C LYS A 30 -13.40 -24.79 -7.37
N GLN A 31 -14.25 -24.91 -8.41
CA GLN A 31 -13.81 -25.34 -9.73
C GLN A 31 -12.83 -24.32 -10.30
N HIS A 32 -11.68 -24.74 -10.80
CA HIS A 32 -10.62 -23.89 -11.35
C HIS A 32 -10.04 -22.82 -10.39
N ALA A 33 -10.24 -22.92 -9.07
CA ALA A 33 -9.85 -21.91 -8.07
C ALA A 33 -8.36 -21.51 -8.14
N ALA A 34 -7.46 -22.40 -8.56
CA ALA A 34 -6.03 -22.12 -8.76
C ALA A 34 -5.78 -21.11 -9.90
N LYS A 35 -6.64 -21.11 -10.92
CA LYS A 35 -6.50 -20.27 -12.12
C LYS A 35 -7.01 -18.84 -11.92
N TYR A 36 -7.76 -18.54 -10.85
CA TYR A 36 -8.34 -17.21 -10.63
C TYR A 36 -7.32 -16.10 -10.28
N ASN A 37 -6.14 -16.46 -9.79
CA ASN A 37 -5.16 -15.48 -9.28
C ASN A 37 -4.78 -14.43 -10.33
N LEU A 38 -4.33 -14.89 -11.50
CA LEU A 38 -3.78 -14.01 -12.52
C LEU A 38 -4.84 -13.08 -13.11
N PRO A 39 -5.99 -13.58 -13.63
CA PRO A 39 -7.00 -12.70 -14.19
C PRO A 39 -7.66 -11.81 -13.13
N PHE A 40 -7.91 -12.31 -11.92
CA PHE A 40 -8.48 -11.47 -10.87
C PHE A 40 -7.58 -10.28 -10.51
N PHE A 41 -6.29 -10.51 -10.26
CA PHE A 41 -5.39 -9.39 -9.97
C PHE A 41 -5.07 -8.54 -11.19
N GLY A 42 -5.20 -9.08 -12.39
CA GLY A 42 -5.19 -8.29 -13.63
C GLY A 42 -6.33 -7.26 -13.62
N ALA A 43 -7.56 -7.71 -13.34
CA ALA A 43 -8.73 -6.83 -13.21
C ALA A 43 -8.59 -5.83 -12.04
N VAL A 44 -8.13 -6.29 -10.85
CA VAL A 44 -7.90 -5.41 -9.67
C VAL A 44 -6.95 -4.26 -9.99
N LYS A 45 -5.88 -4.53 -10.76
CA LYS A 45 -4.78 -3.59 -11.05
C LYS A 45 -4.90 -2.90 -12.41
N ALA A 46 -5.95 -3.16 -13.16
CA ALA A 46 -6.16 -2.56 -14.48
C ALA A 46 -6.13 -1.03 -14.41
N TYR A 47 -5.49 -0.41 -15.39
CA TYR A 47 -5.45 1.04 -15.56
C TYR A 47 -6.44 1.53 -16.61
N THR A 48 -6.86 0.65 -17.53
CA THR A 48 -7.83 0.98 -18.57
C THR A 48 -9.01 0.04 -18.51
N GLU A 49 -10.18 0.52 -18.95
CA GLU A 49 -11.41 -0.29 -19.05
C GLU A 49 -11.19 -1.53 -19.91
N LYS A 50 -10.49 -1.36 -21.03
CA LYS A 50 -10.13 -2.46 -21.92
C LYS A 50 -9.35 -3.57 -21.22
N GLN A 51 -8.37 -3.21 -20.38
CA GLN A 51 -7.62 -4.19 -19.58
C GLN A 51 -8.52 -4.86 -18.54
N PHE A 52 -9.38 -4.08 -17.88
CA PHE A 52 -10.31 -4.61 -16.89
C PHE A 52 -11.27 -5.63 -17.52
N GLU A 53 -11.93 -5.28 -18.61
CA GLU A 53 -12.88 -6.15 -19.30
C GLU A 53 -12.19 -7.41 -19.88
N PHE A 54 -10.97 -7.29 -20.37
CA PHE A 54 -10.18 -8.45 -20.81
C PHE A 54 -10.03 -9.48 -19.68
N HIS A 55 -9.59 -9.05 -18.52
CA HIS A 55 -9.42 -9.95 -17.36
C HIS A 55 -10.74 -10.44 -16.77
N MET A 56 -11.79 -9.63 -16.84
CA MET A 56 -13.13 -10.05 -16.44
C MET A 56 -13.71 -11.11 -17.40
N ALA A 57 -13.39 -11.04 -18.70
CA ALA A 57 -13.77 -12.07 -19.67
C ALA A 57 -13.00 -13.39 -19.42
N GLU A 58 -11.70 -13.32 -19.04
CA GLU A 58 -10.94 -14.51 -18.63
C GLU A 58 -11.57 -15.20 -17.41
N LEU A 59 -12.01 -14.43 -16.41
CA LEU A 59 -12.71 -14.96 -15.22
C LEU A 59 -14.06 -15.56 -15.58
N ASP A 60 -14.83 -14.91 -16.45
CA ASP A 60 -16.12 -15.40 -16.94
C ASP A 60 -15.99 -16.70 -17.73
N GLY A 61 -14.90 -16.85 -18.50
CA GLY A 61 -14.56 -18.08 -19.20
C GLY A 61 -14.21 -19.24 -18.29
N LEU A 62 -13.71 -18.96 -17.08
CA LEU A 62 -13.41 -20.00 -16.08
C LEU A 62 -14.66 -20.42 -15.28
N ASP A 63 -15.51 -19.45 -14.89
CA ASP A 63 -16.79 -19.70 -14.22
C ASP A 63 -17.72 -18.49 -14.39
N LYS A 64 -18.81 -18.68 -15.11
CA LYS A 64 -19.79 -17.61 -15.43
C LYS A 64 -20.46 -16.96 -14.22
N ARG A 65 -20.37 -17.57 -13.04
CA ARG A 65 -20.93 -17.04 -11.78
C ARG A 65 -20.04 -15.96 -11.17
N ILE A 66 -18.78 -15.87 -11.55
CA ILE A 66 -17.80 -14.93 -10.95
C ILE A 66 -18.12 -13.50 -11.34
N LYS A 67 -18.41 -13.22 -12.62
CA LYS A 67 -18.69 -11.85 -13.08
C LYS A 67 -19.90 -11.24 -12.37
N PRO A 68 -21.05 -11.91 -12.25
CA PRO A 68 -22.19 -11.43 -11.47
C PRO A 68 -21.87 -11.24 -9.98
N TYR A 69 -21.12 -12.16 -9.39
CA TYR A 69 -20.68 -12.04 -8.01
C TYR A 69 -19.84 -10.78 -7.78
N LEU A 70 -18.80 -10.56 -8.60
CA LEU A 70 -17.93 -9.38 -8.48
C LEU A 70 -18.66 -8.07 -8.77
N LYS A 71 -19.66 -8.07 -9.65
CA LYS A 71 -20.55 -6.92 -9.88
C LYS A 71 -21.39 -6.60 -8.64
N LYS A 72 -21.90 -7.62 -7.95
CA LYS A 72 -22.63 -7.45 -6.67
C LYS A 72 -21.74 -6.92 -5.55
N VAL A 73 -20.44 -7.28 -5.53
CA VAL A 73 -19.46 -6.72 -4.57
C VAL A 73 -19.26 -5.22 -4.80
N GLY A 74 -19.40 -4.74 -6.05
CA GLY A 74 -19.20 -3.37 -6.48
C GLY A 74 -17.78 -3.13 -6.96
N TYR A 75 -17.61 -2.85 -8.24
CA TYR A 75 -16.28 -2.66 -8.87
C TYR A 75 -15.51 -1.49 -8.27
N GLU A 76 -16.21 -0.44 -7.86
CA GLU A 76 -15.66 0.77 -7.22
C GLU A 76 -14.95 0.47 -5.89
N LYS A 77 -15.28 -0.63 -5.25
CA LYS A 77 -14.71 -1.01 -3.94
C LYS A 77 -13.39 -1.77 -4.04
N TRP A 78 -13.11 -2.42 -5.18
CA TRP A 78 -11.96 -3.31 -5.28
C TRP A 78 -11.10 -3.13 -6.54
N SER A 79 -11.63 -2.54 -7.62
CA SER A 79 -10.87 -2.33 -8.86
C SER A 79 -10.26 -0.93 -8.87
N ARG A 80 -9.07 -0.80 -9.44
CA ARG A 80 -8.35 0.47 -9.52
C ARG A 80 -9.06 1.46 -10.42
N ILE A 81 -9.44 1.02 -11.61
CA ILE A 81 -10.03 1.89 -12.63
C ILE A 81 -11.39 2.47 -12.22
N HIS A 82 -12.17 1.73 -11.42
CA HIS A 82 -13.48 2.17 -10.96
C HIS A 82 -13.45 2.85 -9.59
N SER A 83 -12.27 2.87 -8.92
CA SER A 83 -12.17 3.44 -7.57
C SER A 83 -12.37 4.95 -7.59
N GLN A 84 -13.28 5.47 -6.77
CA GLN A 84 -13.48 6.90 -6.56
C GLN A 84 -12.30 7.56 -5.85
N ASN A 85 -11.58 6.78 -5.03
CA ASN A 85 -10.39 7.25 -4.32
C ASN A 85 -9.11 6.77 -5.02
N LYS A 86 -8.10 7.61 -5.05
CA LYS A 86 -6.78 7.23 -5.55
C LYS A 86 -6.14 6.22 -4.62
N ARG A 87 -6.06 4.98 -5.06
CA ARG A 87 -5.48 3.87 -4.28
C ARG A 87 -4.02 3.61 -4.62
N TYR A 88 -3.49 4.28 -5.63
CA TYR A 88 -2.12 4.09 -6.14
C TYR A 88 -1.83 2.60 -6.37
N SER A 89 -0.76 2.08 -5.77
CA SER A 89 -0.43 0.64 -5.80
C SER A 89 -1.06 -0.20 -4.68
N LYS A 90 -1.84 0.42 -3.75
CA LYS A 90 -2.33 -0.21 -2.52
C LYS A 90 -3.71 -0.85 -2.71
N MET A 91 -3.74 -2.05 -3.29
CA MET A 91 -4.97 -2.80 -3.58
C MET A 91 -5.27 -3.90 -2.54
N THR A 92 -4.46 -3.99 -1.48
CA THR A 92 -4.56 -5.04 -0.45
C THR A 92 -4.43 -4.45 0.96
N SER A 93 -4.81 -5.22 1.99
CA SER A 93 -4.71 -4.85 3.41
C SER A 93 -3.35 -5.17 4.04
N ASN A 94 -2.31 -5.42 3.25
CA ASN A 94 -0.99 -5.83 3.74
C ASN A 94 -0.42 -4.88 4.82
N ILE A 95 -0.70 -3.58 4.73
CA ILE A 95 -0.25 -2.59 5.72
C ILE A 95 -0.91 -2.87 7.07
N SER A 96 -2.22 -3.09 7.10
CA SER A 96 -2.97 -3.40 8.32
C SER A 96 -2.56 -4.74 8.91
N GLU A 97 -2.30 -5.74 8.07
CA GLU A 97 -1.80 -7.05 8.50
C GLU A 97 -0.40 -6.95 9.12
N SER A 98 0.49 -6.13 8.53
CA SER A 98 1.83 -5.88 9.07
C SER A 98 1.77 -5.15 10.42
N LEU A 99 0.87 -4.15 10.57
CA LEU A 99 0.62 -3.47 11.83
C LEU A 99 0.08 -4.44 12.88
N ASN A 100 -0.89 -5.29 12.51
CA ASN A 100 -1.41 -6.31 13.39
C ASN A 100 -0.33 -7.30 13.85
N ALA A 101 0.56 -7.72 12.96
CA ALA A 101 1.66 -8.60 13.29
C ALA A 101 2.69 -7.93 14.23
N ALA A 102 2.98 -6.65 14.04
CA ALA A 102 3.86 -5.88 14.92
C ALA A 102 3.32 -5.79 16.37
N ASN A 103 1.97 -5.74 16.51
CA ASN A 103 1.30 -5.59 17.79
C ASN A 103 0.87 -6.92 18.42
N LEU A 104 1.21 -8.08 17.82
CA LEU A 104 0.67 -9.37 18.26
C LEU A 104 1.03 -9.68 19.72
N ALA A 105 2.28 -9.46 20.10
CA ALA A 105 2.74 -9.68 21.48
C ALA A 105 2.12 -8.68 22.48
N ALA A 106 1.96 -7.43 22.05
CA ALA A 106 1.39 -6.39 22.90
C ALA A 106 -0.09 -6.63 23.23
N ARG A 107 -0.85 -7.30 22.37
CA ARG A 107 -2.27 -7.59 22.60
C ARG A 107 -2.55 -8.55 23.76
N GLU A 108 -1.57 -9.32 24.17
CA GLU A 108 -1.67 -10.25 25.30
C GLU A 108 -1.36 -9.55 26.66
N LEU A 109 -0.97 -8.28 26.62
CA LEU A 109 -0.60 -7.49 27.80
C LEU A 109 -1.80 -6.73 28.39
N PRO A 110 -1.73 -6.34 29.66
CA PRO A 110 -2.68 -5.40 30.27
C PRO A 110 -2.81 -4.12 29.44
N ILE A 111 -3.99 -3.48 29.49
CA ILE A 111 -4.32 -2.34 28.63
C ILE A 111 -3.32 -1.19 28.71
N THR A 112 -2.83 -0.88 29.90
CA THR A 112 -1.85 0.19 30.11
C THR A 112 -0.51 -0.14 29.43
N THR A 113 -0.02 -1.36 29.59
CA THR A 113 1.20 -1.84 28.95
C THR A 113 1.03 -1.96 27.44
N LEU A 114 -0.15 -2.38 26.96
CA LEU A 114 -0.49 -2.37 25.53
C LEU A 114 -0.37 -0.96 24.96
N LEU A 115 -0.99 0.04 25.60
CA LEU A 115 -0.96 1.42 25.12
C LEU A 115 0.47 1.97 25.08
N GLU A 116 1.29 1.66 26.09
CA GLU A 116 2.69 2.05 26.12
C GLU A 116 3.49 1.36 24.99
N CYS A 117 3.28 0.09 24.73
CA CYS A 117 3.88 -0.61 23.60
C CYS A 117 3.51 0.03 22.26
N LEU A 118 2.23 0.41 22.07
CA LEU A 118 1.77 1.08 20.86
C LEU A 118 2.41 2.46 20.72
N ARG A 119 2.47 3.23 21.81
CA ARG A 119 3.12 4.54 21.82
C ARG A 119 4.60 4.43 21.46
N ALA A 120 5.32 3.50 22.09
CA ALA A 120 6.74 3.25 21.83
C ALA A 120 6.98 2.83 20.37
N LEU A 121 6.12 1.99 19.81
CA LEU A 121 6.18 1.58 18.41
C LEU A 121 6.01 2.78 17.46
N VAL A 122 5.02 3.63 17.70
CA VAL A 122 4.79 4.85 16.91
C VAL A 122 5.96 5.81 17.04
N GLN A 123 6.51 5.99 18.24
CA GLN A 123 7.70 6.80 18.49
C GLN A 123 8.90 6.30 17.68
N GLN A 124 9.17 5.00 17.74
CA GLN A 124 10.27 4.37 16.99
C GLN A 124 10.10 4.53 15.48
N TRP A 125 8.90 4.30 14.96
CA TRP A 125 8.62 4.47 13.53
C TRP A 125 8.74 5.91 13.09
N THR A 126 8.21 6.84 13.86
CA THR A 126 8.32 8.28 13.58
C THR A 126 9.78 8.72 13.54
N HIS A 127 10.58 8.37 14.52
CA HIS A 127 12.01 8.69 14.55
C HIS A 127 12.74 8.05 13.37
N THR A 128 12.56 6.74 13.16
CA THR A 128 13.24 6.01 12.09
C THR A 128 12.92 6.57 10.72
N ASN A 129 11.64 6.83 10.43
CA ASN A 129 11.22 7.34 9.12
C ASN A 129 11.63 8.81 8.92
N ARG A 130 11.58 9.63 9.95
CA ARG A 130 12.11 11.00 9.92
C ARG A 130 13.60 11.01 9.58
N THR A 131 14.40 10.18 10.27
CA THR A 131 15.83 10.04 10.01
C THR A 131 16.11 9.57 8.59
N LYS A 132 15.38 8.56 8.09
CA LYS A 132 15.48 8.11 6.71
C LYS A 132 15.17 9.24 5.73
N ALA A 133 14.12 10.00 5.97
CA ALA A 133 13.72 11.10 5.11
C ALA A 133 14.79 12.22 5.11
N HIS A 134 15.37 12.56 6.26
CA HIS A 134 16.46 13.54 6.34
C HIS A 134 17.69 13.09 5.55
N ASN A 135 18.06 11.82 5.67
CA ASN A 135 19.24 11.25 5.01
C ASN A 135 19.04 10.96 3.52
N THR A 136 17.83 11.18 2.98
CA THR A 136 17.55 11.03 1.55
C THR A 136 17.99 12.29 0.82
N PHE A 137 18.82 12.15 -0.21
CA PHE A 137 19.37 13.28 -0.99
C PHE A 137 18.51 13.65 -2.21
N THR A 138 17.57 12.77 -2.60
CA THR A 138 16.72 12.94 -3.78
C THR A 138 15.51 13.84 -3.49
N LYS A 139 14.91 14.39 -4.54
CA LYS A 139 13.70 15.23 -4.46
C LYS A 139 12.46 14.43 -4.02
N LEU A 140 12.38 13.18 -4.49
CA LEU A 140 11.30 12.26 -4.13
C LEU A 140 11.72 11.29 -3.02
N SER A 141 10.75 10.60 -2.46
CA SER A 141 10.99 9.43 -1.62
C SER A 141 11.63 8.30 -2.44
N PRO A 142 12.33 7.33 -1.80
CA PRO A 142 12.95 6.22 -2.53
C PRO A 142 11.98 5.47 -3.45
N THR A 143 10.73 5.29 -3.01
CA THR A 143 9.68 4.68 -3.85
C THR A 143 9.34 5.53 -5.06
N GLY A 144 9.27 6.86 -4.90
CA GLY A 144 9.00 7.79 -6.01
C GLY A 144 10.13 7.76 -7.03
N GLU A 145 11.39 7.80 -6.58
CA GLU A 145 12.57 7.70 -7.45
C GLU A 145 12.61 6.37 -8.21
N ASP A 146 12.33 5.26 -7.54
CA ASP A 146 12.26 3.93 -8.16
C ASP A 146 11.21 3.84 -9.28
N ILE A 147 10.04 4.44 -9.07
CA ILE A 147 8.97 4.49 -10.07
C ILE A 147 9.43 5.33 -11.26
N LEU A 148 9.96 6.52 -10.99
CA LEU A 148 10.40 7.43 -12.03
C LEU A 148 11.55 6.84 -12.85
N LEU A 149 12.55 6.25 -12.21
CA LEU A 149 13.66 5.57 -12.87
C LEU A 149 13.20 4.41 -13.76
N LYS A 150 12.27 3.59 -13.28
CA LYS A 150 11.67 2.52 -14.10
C LYS A 150 10.95 3.08 -15.31
N ASN A 151 10.15 4.14 -15.13
CA ASN A 151 9.45 4.77 -16.23
C ASN A 151 10.42 5.40 -17.23
N TYR A 152 11.53 6.00 -16.76
CA TYR A 152 12.60 6.51 -17.61
C TYR A 152 13.24 5.40 -18.44
N THR A 153 13.63 4.29 -17.82
CA THR A 153 14.23 3.15 -18.54
C THR A 153 13.30 2.62 -19.64
N TYR A 154 12.01 2.50 -19.36
CA TYR A 154 11.03 2.08 -20.37
C TYR A 154 10.80 3.14 -21.46
N SER A 155 10.99 4.41 -21.15
CA SER A 155 10.79 5.51 -22.12
C SER A 155 11.85 5.55 -23.22
N LEU A 156 13.02 4.94 -23.00
CA LEU A 156 14.13 4.96 -23.95
C LEU A 156 13.80 4.33 -25.31
N ASN A 157 12.83 3.40 -25.34
CA ASN A 157 12.40 2.69 -26.53
C ASN A 157 11.09 3.24 -27.12
N LEU A 158 10.75 4.48 -26.82
CA LEU A 158 9.54 5.14 -27.26
C LEU A 158 9.89 6.30 -28.19
N GLU A 159 9.15 6.44 -29.27
CA GLU A 159 9.23 7.55 -30.22
C GLU A 159 8.15 8.58 -29.89
N VAL A 160 8.48 9.86 -29.99
CA VAL A 160 7.61 10.96 -29.64
C VAL A 160 7.38 11.85 -30.85
N LYS A 161 6.12 12.21 -31.10
CA LYS A 161 5.71 13.17 -32.13
C LYS A 161 4.87 14.25 -31.48
N ALA A 162 5.27 15.49 -31.62
CA ALA A 162 4.50 16.63 -31.12
C ALA A 162 3.28 16.88 -32.04
N THR A 163 2.12 17.07 -31.43
CA THR A 163 0.90 17.53 -32.10
C THR A 163 0.67 19.01 -31.82
N THR A 164 0.86 19.42 -30.57
CA THR A 164 0.86 20.81 -30.10
C THR A 164 1.96 20.99 -29.04
N ASP A 165 2.05 22.17 -28.44
CA ASP A 165 3.02 22.46 -27.36
C ASP A 165 2.80 21.61 -26.09
N TYR A 166 1.62 21.04 -25.90
CA TYR A 166 1.24 20.25 -24.74
C TYR A 166 0.71 18.84 -25.06
N LEU A 167 0.34 18.58 -26.33
CA LEU A 167 -0.23 17.32 -26.76
C LEU A 167 0.75 16.55 -27.66
N PHE A 168 1.00 15.29 -27.31
CA PHE A 168 2.01 14.45 -27.96
C PHE A 168 1.46 13.06 -28.28
N GLU A 169 1.85 12.53 -29.41
CA GLU A 169 1.69 11.11 -29.75
C GLU A 169 3.00 10.39 -29.38
N VAL A 170 2.87 9.31 -28.60
CA VAL A 170 4.00 8.45 -28.22
C VAL A 170 3.75 7.08 -28.81
N THR A 171 4.72 6.58 -29.59
CA THR A 171 4.56 5.33 -30.33
C THR A 171 5.63 4.31 -29.96
N ARG A 172 5.25 3.04 -30.07
CA ARG A 172 6.16 1.89 -30.02
C ARG A 172 5.60 0.77 -30.89
N MET A 173 6.32 0.43 -31.95
CA MET A 173 5.87 -0.56 -32.93
C MET A 173 4.47 -0.23 -33.49
N LYS A 174 3.45 -1.01 -33.15
CA LYS A 174 2.05 -0.83 -33.57
C LYS A 174 1.16 -0.17 -32.52
N GLU A 175 1.71 0.16 -31.38
CA GLU A 175 0.97 0.79 -30.29
C GLU A 175 1.24 2.28 -30.26
N SER A 176 0.19 3.07 -30.01
CA SER A 176 0.29 4.51 -29.81
C SER A 176 -0.46 4.96 -28.58
N TRP A 177 0.03 6.02 -27.96
CA TRP A 177 -0.54 6.66 -26.78
C TRP A 177 -0.52 8.16 -26.96
N GLU A 178 -1.59 8.80 -26.51
CA GLU A 178 -1.69 10.24 -26.41
C GLU A 178 -1.27 10.69 -25.03
N VAL A 179 -0.45 11.73 -24.94
CA VAL A 179 0.02 12.36 -23.71
C VAL A 179 -0.31 13.84 -23.75
N ASP A 180 -1.11 14.30 -22.79
CA ASP A 180 -1.42 15.70 -22.54
C ASP A 180 -0.67 16.15 -21.28
N LEU A 181 0.34 17.00 -21.46
CA LEU A 181 1.16 17.49 -20.35
C LEU A 181 0.46 18.58 -19.54
N GLU A 182 -0.42 19.39 -20.15
CA GLU A 182 -1.17 20.41 -19.46
C GLU A 182 -2.17 19.80 -18.46
N LYS A 183 -2.94 18.80 -18.93
CA LYS A 183 -3.87 18.05 -18.08
C LYS A 183 -3.21 16.97 -17.23
N ARG A 184 -1.93 16.68 -17.45
CA ARG A 184 -1.19 15.58 -16.80
C ARG A 184 -1.88 14.24 -17.00
N THR A 185 -2.29 13.94 -18.24
CA THR A 185 -2.97 12.71 -18.60
C THR A 185 -2.25 11.94 -19.69
N CYS A 186 -2.51 10.65 -19.76
CA CYS A 186 -2.07 9.75 -20.82
C CYS A 186 -3.16 8.70 -21.05
N THR A 187 -3.37 8.29 -22.29
CA THR A 187 -4.34 7.24 -22.63
C THR A 187 -4.06 5.89 -21.96
N CYS A 188 -2.84 5.68 -21.44
CA CYS A 188 -2.54 4.53 -20.61
C CYS A 188 -3.09 4.61 -19.17
N ASN A 189 -3.68 5.73 -18.76
CA ASN A 189 -4.25 6.09 -17.46
C ASN A 189 -3.29 6.06 -16.25
N ARG A 190 -2.03 5.66 -16.41
CA ARG A 190 -1.10 5.60 -15.27
C ARG A 190 -0.73 6.97 -14.75
N PHE A 191 -0.57 7.96 -15.64
CA PHE A 191 -0.16 9.30 -15.27
C PHE A 191 -1.15 9.95 -14.29
N GLN A 192 -2.44 9.92 -14.62
CA GLN A 192 -3.50 10.52 -13.80
C GLN A 192 -3.91 9.67 -12.59
N ILE A 193 -3.78 8.33 -12.67
CA ILE A 193 -4.15 7.44 -11.55
C ILE A 193 -3.05 7.39 -10.49
N ASP A 194 -1.80 7.23 -10.91
CA ASP A 194 -0.67 7.16 -9.99
C ASP A 194 -0.13 8.55 -9.61
N GLU A 195 -0.61 9.62 -10.27
CA GLU A 195 -0.12 11.00 -10.12
C GLU A 195 1.41 11.10 -10.27
N MET A 196 1.94 10.30 -11.14
CA MET A 196 3.36 10.17 -11.44
C MET A 196 3.53 10.06 -12.95
N PRO A 197 4.46 10.78 -13.59
CA PRO A 197 4.69 10.64 -15.02
C PRO A 197 4.87 9.19 -15.42
N CYS A 198 4.00 8.68 -16.29
CA CYS A 198 4.12 7.33 -16.82
C CYS A 198 5.27 7.28 -17.85
N ARG A 199 5.67 6.09 -18.28
CA ARG A 199 6.72 5.91 -19.27
C ARG A 199 6.53 6.73 -20.56
N HIS A 200 5.28 6.95 -20.99
CA HIS A 200 4.96 7.74 -22.17
C HIS A 200 5.17 9.24 -21.91
N ALA A 201 4.68 9.74 -20.77
CA ALA A 201 4.93 11.12 -20.36
C ALA A 201 6.41 11.40 -20.13
N VAL A 202 7.16 10.46 -19.54
CA VAL A 202 8.62 10.59 -19.36
C VAL A 202 9.35 10.62 -20.72
N ALA A 203 8.87 9.86 -21.73
CA ALA A 203 9.43 9.93 -23.08
C ALA A 203 9.29 11.34 -23.67
N VAL A 204 8.10 11.95 -23.53
CA VAL A 204 7.85 13.33 -23.96
C VAL A 204 8.75 14.31 -23.23
N MET A 205 8.83 14.21 -21.90
CA MET A 205 9.66 15.10 -21.08
C MET A 205 11.14 15.00 -21.43
N ARG A 206 11.64 13.80 -21.72
CA ARG A 206 13.01 13.58 -22.20
C ARG A 206 13.25 14.26 -23.54
N GLU A 207 12.35 14.09 -24.52
CA GLU A 207 12.47 14.67 -25.85
C GLU A 207 12.43 16.20 -25.80
N MET A 208 11.56 16.74 -24.94
CA MET A 208 11.38 18.19 -24.76
C MET A 208 12.35 18.79 -23.72
N ASN A 209 13.29 18.00 -23.20
CA ASN A 209 14.25 18.42 -22.17
C ASN A 209 13.59 19.04 -20.92
N MET A 210 12.46 18.48 -20.46
CA MET A 210 11.68 18.93 -19.32
C MET A 210 12.03 18.15 -18.06
N ASP A 211 11.96 18.81 -16.88
CA ASP A 211 12.18 18.14 -15.58
C ASP A 211 10.95 17.30 -15.18
N PRO A 212 11.01 15.96 -15.16
CA PRO A 212 9.89 15.12 -14.81
C PRO A 212 9.43 15.26 -13.34
N TYR A 213 10.29 15.77 -12.46
CA TYR A 213 9.95 15.98 -11.06
C TYR A 213 8.82 17.00 -10.87
N THR A 214 8.69 17.97 -11.76
CA THR A 214 7.63 19.01 -11.71
C THR A 214 6.23 18.43 -11.96
N TYR A 215 6.17 17.26 -12.56
CA TYR A 215 4.92 16.54 -12.88
C TYR A 215 4.57 15.45 -11.88
N CYS A 216 5.43 15.20 -10.89
CA CYS A 216 5.16 14.26 -9.81
C CYS A 216 4.26 14.89 -8.75
N SER A 217 3.34 14.11 -8.20
CA SER A 217 2.53 14.57 -7.08
C SER A 217 3.38 14.84 -5.83
N ASP A 218 3.00 15.86 -5.08
CA ASP A 218 3.63 16.22 -3.82
C ASP A 218 3.67 15.07 -2.80
N TYR A 219 2.74 14.11 -2.89
CA TYR A 219 2.71 12.92 -2.03
C TYR A 219 3.97 12.05 -2.13
N TYR A 220 4.68 12.11 -3.25
CA TYR A 220 5.94 11.38 -3.43
C TYR A 220 7.17 12.16 -2.97
N THR A 221 7.03 13.45 -2.67
CA THR A 221 8.15 14.32 -2.34
C THR A 221 8.75 14.02 -0.96
N LYS A 222 10.06 14.22 -0.84
CA LYS A 222 10.78 14.21 0.44
C LYS A 222 10.15 15.20 1.44
N LYS A 223 9.68 16.36 0.96
CA LYS A 223 9.03 17.38 1.78
C LYS A 223 7.79 16.83 2.50
N ASN A 224 6.88 16.17 1.76
CA ASN A 224 5.68 15.58 2.33
C ASN A 224 6.02 14.37 3.22
N TRP A 225 7.03 13.60 2.87
CA TRP A 225 7.50 12.52 3.71
C TRP A 225 7.99 13.03 5.06
N LEU A 226 8.81 14.09 5.10
CA LEU A 226 9.24 14.76 6.33
C LEU A 226 8.04 15.32 7.11
N ALA A 227 7.11 15.98 6.43
CA ALA A 227 5.92 16.55 7.06
C ALA A 227 5.05 15.46 7.73
N THR A 228 4.93 14.28 7.12
CA THR A 228 4.19 13.14 7.69
C THR A 228 4.74 12.71 9.07
N TYR A 229 6.05 12.83 9.28
CA TYR A 229 6.71 12.43 10.53
C TYR A 229 7.21 13.64 11.35
N SER A 230 6.65 14.84 11.14
CA SER A 230 7.05 16.06 11.86
C SER A 230 6.54 16.08 13.31
N GLY A 231 5.41 15.40 13.58
CA GLY A 231 4.81 15.34 14.91
C GLY A 231 5.75 14.69 15.95
N THR A 232 5.70 15.18 17.19
CA THR A 232 6.46 14.61 18.29
C THR A 232 5.62 13.61 19.05
N VAL A 233 6.13 12.39 19.23
CA VAL A 233 5.54 11.39 20.11
C VAL A 233 6.27 11.47 21.44
N TYR A 234 5.61 12.04 22.44
CA TYR A 234 6.20 12.24 23.76
C TYR A 234 6.27 10.92 24.53
N PRO A 235 7.36 10.67 25.27
CA PRO A 235 7.41 9.58 26.25
C PRO A 235 6.42 9.88 27.39
N ILE A 236 5.89 8.83 27.99
CA ILE A 236 5.11 8.93 29.22
C ILE A 236 6.09 8.82 30.39
N GLY A 237 6.01 9.75 31.33
CA GLY A 237 6.82 9.73 32.54
C GLY A 237 6.54 8.50 33.45
N HIS A 238 7.29 8.35 34.52
CA HIS A 238 7.11 7.24 35.47
C HIS A 238 5.70 7.31 36.08
N GLN A 239 5.09 6.17 36.37
CA GLN A 239 3.71 6.09 36.89
C GLN A 239 3.53 6.86 38.21
N SER A 240 4.59 7.00 39.01
CA SER A 240 4.56 7.78 40.26
C SER A 240 4.35 9.29 40.04
N GLU A 241 4.59 9.79 38.83
CA GLU A 241 4.45 11.20 38.45
C GLU A 241 3.08 11.52 37.83
N TRP A 242 2.24 10.50 37.68
CA TRP A 242 0.93 10.68 37.03
C TRP A 242 -0.08 11.32 37.99
N GLU A 243 -0.62 12.44 37.60
CA GLU A 243 -1.79 13.06 38.25
C GLU A 243 -3.05 12.30 37.82
N VAL A 244 -3.45 11.30 38.61
CA VAL A 244 -4.66 10.52 38.36
C VAL A 244 -5.84 11.22 39.02
N PRO A 245 -6.91 11.59 38.29
CA PRO A 245 -8.13 12.15 38.87
C PRO A 245 -8.72 11.22 39.94
N GLU A 246 -9.26 11.80 41.03
CA GLU A 246 -9.82 11.00 42.13
C GLU A 246 -10.97 10.09 41.68
N GLU A 247 -11.76 10.53 40.71
CA GLU A 247 -12.83 9.72 40.11
C GLU A 247 -12.29 8.42 39.48
N VAL A 248 -11.10 8.48 38.88
CA VAL A 248 -10.45 7.31 38.24
C VAL A 248 -9.78 6.41 39.28
N LYS A 249 -9.22 6.96 40.36
CA LYS A 249 -8.59 6.17 41.44
C LYS A 249 -9.59 5.24 42.13
N ASN A 250 -10.83 5.66 42.21
CA ASN A 250 -11.90 4.89 42.87
C ASN A 250 -12.58 3.86 41.97
N ILE A 251 -12.20 3.77 40.69
CA ILE A 251 -12.76 2.78 39.76
C ILE A 251 -12.11 1.42 40.00
N ILE A 252 -12.88 0.46 40.50
CA ILE A 252 -12.44 -0.93 40.62
C ILE A 252 -12.67 -1.65 39.31
N VAL A 253 -11.59 -1.93 38.56
CA VAL A 253 -11.65 -2.72 37.33
C VAL A 253 -11.52 -4.19 37.67
N LEU A 254 -12.61 -4.93 37.55
CA LEU A 254 -12.60 -6.37 37.72
C LEU A 254 -12.06 -7.08 36.47
N PRO A 255 -11.34 -8.20 36.64
CA PRO A 255 -10.92 -9.01 35.51
C PRO A 255 -12.16 -9.57 34.74
N PRO A 256 -12.05 -9.77 33.42
CA PRO A 256 -13.17 -10.33 32.65
C PRO A 256 -13.59 -11.70 33.19
N HIS A 257 -14.88 -11.90 33.32
CA HIS A 257 -15.49 -13.12 33.89
C HIS A 257 -15.26 -14.37 33.01
N GLU A 258 -15.00 -14.19 31.71
CA GLU A 258 -14.82 -15.29 30.78
C GLU A 258 -13.38 -15.34 30.22
N ARG A 259 -12.79 -16.54 30.24
CA ARG A 259 -11.59 -16.81 29.47
C ARG A 259 -11.95 -16.78 27.99
N VAL A 260 -11.32 -15.87 27.24
CA VAL A 260 -11.38 -15.88 25.79
C VAL A 260 -10.90 -17.25 25.29
N LYS A 261 -11.81 -18.03 24.68
CA LYS A 261 -11.45 -19.29 24.04
C LYS A 261 -10.35 -19.02 23.02
N SER A 262 -9.33 -19.87 22.96
CA SER A 262 -8.24 -19.75 21.98
C SER A 262 -8.84 -19.57 20.58
N GLY A 263 -8.45 -18.48 19.92
CA GLY A 263 -8.93 -18.15 18.59
C GLY A 263 -8.51 -19.20 17.54
N ARG A 264 -8.91 -18.97 16.30
CA ARG A 264 -8.54 -19.84 15.16
C ARG A 264 -7.05 -20.11 15.16
N PRO A 265 -6.60 -21.39 14.98
CA PRO A 265 -5.18 -21.74 14.88
C PRO A 265 -4.47 -20.88 13.85
N LYS A 266 -3.25 -20.44 14.14
CA LYS A 266 -2.43 -19.65 13.22
C LYS A 266 -2.18 -20.46 11.96
N THR A 267 -2.71 -20.03 10.84
CA THR A 267 -2.41 -20.62 9.53
C THR A 267 -1.32 -19.80 8.85
N LEU A 268 -0.35 -20.50 8.24
CA LEU A 268 0.66 -19.82 7.42
C LEU A 268 -0.04 -19.06 6.28
N ARG A 269 0.38 -17.81 6.07
CA ARG A 269 -0.08 -17.01 4.93
C ARG A 269 0.27 -17.74 3.64
N ARG A 270 -0.71 -18.00 2.79
CA ARG A 270 -0.46 -18.50 1.45
C ARG A 270 0.05 -17.33 0.59
N LYS A 271 1.28 -17.46 0.11
CA LYS A 271 1.87 -16.48 -0.81
C LYS A 271 1.14 -16.53 -2.16
N ALA A 272 0.98 -15.39 -2.81
CA ALA A 272 0.50 -15.36 -4.17
C ALA A 272 1.61 -15.82 -5.13
N GLY A 273 1.24 -16.42 -6.27
CA GLY A 273 2.21 -17.03 -7.20
C GLY A 273 3.26 -16.06 -7.79
N TRP A 274 3.04 -14.74 -7.70
CA TRP A 274 4.03 -13.72 -8.10
C TRP A 274 4.88 -13.19 -6.92
N GLU A 275 4.55 -13.52 -5.67
CA GLU A 275 5.37 -13.12 -4.52
C GLU A 275 6.67 -13.94 -4.53
N LYS A 276 7.77 -13.25 -4.79
CA LYS A 276 9.09 -13.85 -4.66
C LYS A 276 9.29 -14.30 -3.22
N ASP A 277 9.81 -15.49 -3.03
CA ASP A 277 10.22 -15.97 -1.72
C ASP A 277 11.30 -15.06 -1.16
N GLN A 278 10.92 -14.16 -0.25
CA GLN A 278 11.88 -13.43 0.57
C GLN A 278 12.41 -14.41 1.61
N HIS A 279 13.53 -15.04 1.30
CA HIS A 279 14.27 -15.81 2.29
C HIS A 279 14.95 -14.83 3.26
N ASN A 280 14.43 -14.76 4.49
CA ASN A 280 15.07 -13.98 5.54
C ASN A 280 16.48 -14.50 5.77
N LYS A 281 17.48 -13.63 5.60
CA LYS A 281 18.86 -13.92 5.93
C LYS A 281 19.05 -13.78 7.45
N CYS A 282 19.48 -14.84 8.10
CA CYS A 282 19.72 -14.82 9.54
C CYS A 282 20.86 -13.86 9.89
N SER A 283 20.59 -12.85 10.72
CA SER A 283 21.61 -11.90 11.16
C SER A 283 22.66 -12.49 12.11
N LYS A 284 22.50 -13.77 12.55
CA LYS A 284 23.43 -14.46 13.42
C LYS A 284 24.39 -15.38 12.67
N CYS A 285 23.94 -16.11 11.66
CA CYS A 285 24.75 -17.08 10.91
C CYS A 285 24.88 -16.77 9.42
N GLY A 286 24.12 -15.79 8.88
CA GLY A 286 24.14 -15.43 7.47
C GLY A 286 23.37 -16.34 6.54
N GLU A 287 22.85 -17.48 7.01
CA GLU A 287 22.10 -18.45 6.19
C GLU A 287 20.66 -18.00 5.95
N LEU A 288 20.07 -18.45 4.84
CA LEU A 288 18.70 -18.17 4.44
C LEU A 288 17.70 -19.13 5.10
N GLY A 289 16.44 -18.73 5.24
CA GLY A 289 15.35 -19.59 5.65
C GLY A 289 14.97 -19.55 7.13
N HIS A 290 15.74 -18.85 7.98
CA HIS A 290 15.44 -18.64 9.39
C HIS A 290 15.89 -17.25 9.86
N ASN A 291 15.51 -16.84 11.08
CA ASN A 291 15.91 -15.57 11.69
C ASN A 291 16.81 -15.79 12.91
N LYS A 292 17.32 -14.71 13.50
CA LYS A 292 18.20 -14.76 14.70
C LYS A 292 17.57 -15.57 15.85
N ARG A 293 16.25 -15.52 16.01
CA ARG A 293 15.51 -16.17 17.12
C ARG A 293 15.38 -17.68 16.93
N THR A 294 15.25 -18.14 15.69
CA THR A 294 15.11 -19.56 15.34
C THR A 294 16.41 -20.19 14.85
N CYS A 295 17.54 -19.48 15.04
CA CYS A 295 18.85 -19.95 14.64
C CYS A 295 19.39 -21.04 15.60
N SER A 296 19.59 -22.25 15.10
CA SER A 296 20.12 -23.39 15.86
C SER A 296 21.64 -23.34 16.09
N ARG A 297 22.40 -22.49 15.38
CA ARG A 297 23.83 -22.34 15.60
C ARG A 297 24.12 -21.74 16.98
N ARG A 298 24.62 -22.58 17.91
CA ARG A 298 25.18 -22.12 19.19
C ARG A 298 26.38 -21.18 18.90
N ARG A 299 26.51 -20.08 19.67
CA ARG A 299 27.78 -19.33 19.69
C ARG A 299 28.88 -20.31 20.13
N ARG A 300 29.92 -20.51 19.28
CA ARG A 300 31.20 -21.01 19.82
C ARG A 300 31.64 -19.97 20.88
N ARG A 301 31.76 -20.38 22.12
CA ARG A 301 32.46 -19.59 23.12
C ARG A 301 33.93 -19.66 22.73
N GLU A 302 34.50 -18.54 22.36
CA GLU A 302 35.93 -18.30 22.42
C GLU A 302 36.32 -18.09 23.88
#